data_ec94d91d832d12e8039956e93045f0d5
#
_entry.id   ec94d91d832d12e8039956e93045f0d5
#
_cell.length_a   1.000
_cell.length_b   1.000
_cell.length_c   1.000
_cell.angle_alpha   90.00
_cell.angle_beta   90.00
_cell.angle_gamma   90.00
#
_symmetry.space_group_name_H-M   'P 1'
#
loop_
_entity.id
_entity.type
_entity.pdbx_description
1 polymer ?
#
loop_
_entity_poly.entity_id
_entity_poly.type
_entity_poly.pdbx_seq_one_letter_code
_entity_poly.pdbx_strand_id
1 'polypeptide(L)'
;MILKIAPLKPGESVPAPLNFYHCSVAAEWVDYNNHMTEAAYLTAFGWASDVLFQYIGINDDYRAAGNSYYTVETHIVYEREADFGDELRITTQVLDFDAKRLHFNHEMFNARDNQRLSTCEQMLLHVDSAAAKSAPIPDKVAAALAAIMHSHARLPVPPEVGRTMKIRRKD
;
A
#
# COMPACT_ATOMS: atom_id res chain seq x y z
N MET A 1 13.64 -3.20 9.37
CA MET A 1 14.05 -1.75 9.28
C MET A 1 13.27 -1.17 8.09
N ILE A 2 12.44 -0.14 8.30
CA ILE A 2 11.66 0.48 7.23
C ILE A 2 12.63 1.12 6.24
N LEU A 3 12.46 0.81 4.95
CA LEU A 3 13.24 1.40 3.86
C LEU A 3 13.03 2.92 3.85
N LYS A 4 14.11 3.70 3.79
CA LYS A 4 14.03 5.16 3.63
C LYS A 4 14.14 5.51 2.16
N ILE A 5 13.12 6.17 1.62
CA ILE A 5 13.13 6.70 0.25
C ILE A 5 12.97 8.22 0.25
N ALA A 6 13.48 8.86 -0.80
CA ALA A 6 13.30 10.29 -0.97
C ALA A 6 11.87 10.61 -1.45
N PRO A 7 11.28 11.75 -1.03
CA PRO A 7 10.02 12.22 -1.58
C PRO A 7 10.13 12.52 -3.08
N LEU A 8 9.03 12.28 -3.79
CA LEU A 8 8.88 12.60 -5.22
C LEU A 8 9.12 14.09 -5.45
N LYS A 9 10.02 14.42 -6.38
CA LYS A 9 10.29 15.79 -6.78
C LYS A 9 9.42 16.21 -7.96
N PRO A 10 9.06 17.49 -8.07
CA PRO A 10 8.34 18.00 -9.23
C PRO A 10 9.07 17.68 -10.54
N GLY A 11 8.36 17.11 -11.52
CA GLY A 11 8.89 16.74 -12.84
C GLY A 11 9.69 15.43 -12.88
N GLU A 12 9.84 14.74 -11.75
CA GLU A 12 10.48 13.42 -11.71
C GLU A 12 9.57 12.35 -12.34
N SER A 13 10.18 11.37 -13.03
CA SER A 13 9.44 10.23 -13.59
C SER A 13 8.94 9.33 -12.47
N VAL A 14 7.66 8.98 -12.53
CA VAL A 14 6.99 8.12 -11.55
C VAL A 14 6.89 6.70 -12.12
N PRO A 15 7.42 5.67 -11.40
CA PRO A 15 7.21 4.27 -11.79
C PRO A 15 5.72 3.88 -11.79
N ALA A 16 5.35 2.97 -12.71
CA ALA A 16 3.98 2.48 -12.84
C ALA A 16 3.95 0.94 -12.98
N PRO A 17 3.53 0.19 -11.93
CA PRO A 17 3.25 0.64 -10.56
C PRO A 17 4.51 1.04 -9.78
N LEU A 18 4.36 1.64 -8.59
CA LEU A 18 5.48 1.82 -7.66
C LEU A 18 5.99 0.44 -7.22
N ASN A 19 7.32 0.28 -7.19
CA ASN A 19 7.95 -1.00 -6.85
C ASN A 19 9.16 -0.75 -5.94
N PHE A 20 8.91 -0.17 -4.76
CA PHE A 20 9.97 0.26 -3.86
C PHE A 20 10.19 -0.65 -2.67
N TYR A 21 9.21 -1.52 -2.32
CA TYR A 21 9.27 -2.30 -1.12
C TYR A 21 9.55 -3.78 -1.38
N HIS A 22 10.62 -4.26 -0.75
CA HIS A 22 11.06 -5.66 -0.77
C HIS A 22 11.40 -6.08 0.66
N CYS A 23 11.09 -7.32 1.01
CA CYS A 23 11.45 -7.92 2.30
C CYS A 23 11.53 -9.43 2.18
N SER A 24 12.04 -10.10 3.21
CA SER A 24 12.02 -11.55 3.32
C SER A 24 11.03 -11.96 4.40
N VAL A 25 10.40 -13.12 4.25
CA VAL A 25 9.53 -13.70 5.27
C VAL A 25 10.37 -14.08 6.48
N ALA A 26 10.17 -13.37 7.60
CA ALA A 26 10.90 -13.57 8.84
C ALA A 26 10.37 -14.78 9.64
N ALA A 27 11.20 -15.35 10.52
CA ALA A 27 10.83 -16.51 11.31
C ALA A 27 9.62 -16.25 12.25
N GLU A 28 9.48 -15.03 12.75
CA GLU A 28 8.34 -14.61 13.59
C GLU A 28 7.05 -14.38 12.80
N TRP A 29 7.09 -14.49 11.47
CA TRP A 29 5.92 -14.30 10.59
C TRP A 29 5.26 -15.61 10.19
N VAL A 30 5.90 -16.75 10.46
CA VAL A 30 5.38 -18.06 10.06
C VAL A 30 4.74 -18.80 11.22
N ASP A 31 3.79 -19.65 10.88
CA ASP A 31 3.14 -20.57 11.81
C ASP A 31 3.88 -21.93 11.89
N TYR A 32 3.26 -22.90 12.56
CA TYR A 32 3.77 -24.26 12.71
C TYR A 32 3.86 -25.06 11.40
N ASN A 33 3.20 -24.59 10.31
CA ASN A 33 3.32 -25.16 8.98
C ASN A 33 4.45 -24.51 8.17
N ASN A 34 5.19 -23.56 8.75
CA ASN A 34 6.21 -22.76 8.10
C ASN A 34 5.65 -21.78 7.04
N HIS A 35 4.34 -21.53 7.06
CA HIS A 35 3.66 -20.59 6.17
C HIS A 35 3.43 -19.24 6.86
N MET A 36 3.58 -18.18 6.09
CA MET A 36 3.35 -16.80 6.54
C MET A 36 1.91 -16.62 7.03
N THR A 37 1.75 -16.15 8.26
CA THR A 37 0.44 -15.95 8.88
C THR A 37 -0.33 -14.79 8.23
N GLU A 38 -1.66 -14.82 8.28
CA GLU A 38 -2.52 -13.78 7.70
C GLU A 38 -2.16 -12.37 8.20
N ALA A 39 -1.83 -12.23 9.49
CA ALA A 39 -1.44 -10.96 10.09
C ALA A 39 -0.10 -10.44 9.56
N ALA A 40 0.82 -11.32 9.20
CA ALA A 40 2.13 -10.95 8.66
C ALA A 40 2.01 -10.35 7.25
N TYR A 41 1.07 -10.81 6.42
CA TYR A 41 0.76 -10.17 5.13
C TYR A 41 0.34 -8.72 5.33
N LEU A 42 -0.57 -8.46 6.29
CA LEU A 42 -1.01 -7.09 6.58
C LEU A 42 0.14 -6.24 7.10
N THR A 43 1.04 -6.81 7.92
CA THR A 43 2.25 -6.13 8.41
C THR A 43 3.17 -5.72 7.25
N ALA A 44 3.44 -6.62 6.31
CA ALA A 44 4.26 -6.33 5.14
C ALA A 44 3.62 -5.26 4.24
N PHE A 45 2.31 -5.31 4.02
CA PHE A 45 1.57 -4.26 3.31
C PHE A 45 1.60 -2.92 4.03
N GLY A 46 1.54 -2.92 5.37
CA GLY A 46 1.69 -1.70 6.17
C GLY A 46 3.04 -1.03 5.96
N TRP A 47 4.13 -1.80 5.89
CA TRP A 47 5.46 -1.25 5.59
C TRP A 47 5.58 -0.75 4.15
N ALA A 48 4.91 -1.40 3.19
CA ALA A 48 4.82 -0.88 1.82
C ALA A 48 4.04 0.44 1.77
N SER A 49 2.98 0.58 2.58
CA SER A 49 2.24 1.84 2.75
C SER A 49 3.13 2.94 3.34
N ASP A 50 3.99 2.63 4.32
CA ASP A 50 4.95 3.60 4.89
C ASP A 50 5.93 4.10 3.83
N VAL A 51 6.34 3.24 2.89
CA VAL A 51 7.18 3.63 1.76
C VAL A 51 6.42 4.56 0.81
N LEU A 52 5.16 4.27 0.48
CA LEU A 52 4.29 5.19 -0.28
C LEU A 52 4.19 6.54 0.43
N PHE A 53 3.95 6.55 1.75
CA PHE A 53 3.84 7.78 2.53
C PHE A 53 5.11 8.64 2.45
N GLN A 54 6.28 8.04 2.60
CA GLN A 54 7.54 8.77 2.43
C GLN A 54 7.66 9.35 1.01
N TYR A 55 7.27 8.58 -0.01
CA TYR A 55 7.35 9.01 -1.41
C TYR A 55 6.42 10.19 -1.72
N ILE A 56 5.23 10.27 -1.14
CA ILE A 56 4.32 11.41 -1.30
C ILE A 56 4.62 12.58 -0.34
N GLY A 57 5.67 12.49 0.48
CA GLY A 57 6.15 13.58 1.31
C GLY A 57 5.61 13.60 2.75
N ILE A 58 5.04 12.48 3.22
CA ILE A 58 4.64 12.30 4.62
C ILE A 58 5.89 11.97 5.45
N ASN A 59 6.41 12.96 6.12
CA ASN A 59 7.64 12.93 6.92
C ASN A 59 7.36 13.39 8.37
N ASP A 60 8.41 13.59 9.14
CA ASP A 60 8.30 14.04 10.54
C ASP A 60 7.69 15.43 10.64
N ASP A 61 8.04 16.37 9.75
CA ASP A 61 7.48 17.72 9.72
C ASP A 61 5.97 17.69 9.43
N TYR A 62 5.54 16.82 8.50
CA TYR A 62 4.12 16.60 8.21
C TYR A 62 3.35 16.12 9.45
N ARG A 63 3.93 15.16 10.19
CA ARG A 63 3.34 14.64 11.43
C ARG A 63 3.37 15.68 12.56
N ALA A 64 4.46 16.42 12.69
CA ALA A 64 4.59 17.49 13.66
C ALA A 64 3.59 18.64 13.44
N ALA A 65 3.16 18.86 12.18
CA ALA A 65 2.08 19.79 11.84
C ALA A 65 0.68 19.25 12.15
N GLY A 66 0.54 18.08 12.79
CA GLY A 66 -0.73 17.48 13.18
C GLY A 66 -1.42 16.70 12.07
N ASN A 67 -0.79 16.52 10.93
CA ASN A 67 -1.38 15.77 9.80
C ASN A 67 -1.14 14.27 9.94
N SER A 68 -2.11 13.45 9.57
CA SER A 68 -1.99 12.00 9.50
C SER A 68 -2.96 11.39 8.49
N TYR A 69 -2.70 10.12 8.11
CA TYR A 69 -3.68 9.27 7.42
C TYR A 69 -4.09 8.12 8.33
N TYR A 70 -5.39 7.88 8.44
CA TYR A 70 -5.94 6.72 9.12
C TYR A 70 -6.50 5.76 8.09
N THR A 71 -6.11 4.49 8.17
CA THR A 71 -6.75 3.43 7.39
C THR A 71 -8.16 3.22 7.91
N VAL A 72 -9.16 3.37 7.04
CA VAL A 72 -10.58 3.23 7.40
C VAL A 72 -11.18 1.95 6.83
N GLU A 73 -10.56 1.37 5.80
CA GLU A 73 -11.01 0.10 5.22
C GLU A 73 -9.81 -0.63 4.62
N THR A 74 -9.77 -1.95 4.80
CA THR A 74 -8.76 -2.83 4.22
C THR A 74 -9.42 -4.10 3.74
N HIS A 75 -9.17 -4.47 2.49
CA HIS A 75 -9.60 -5.73 1.91
C HIS A 75 -8.38 -6.50 1.42
N ILE A 76 -8.11 -7.65 2.02
CA ILE A 76 -6.99 -8.53 1.64
C ILE A 76 -7.55 -9.78 0.97
N VAL A 77 -6.88 -10.22 -0.10
CA VAL A 77 -7.15 -11.49 -0.76
C VAL A 77 -5.86 -12.31 -0.73
N TYR A 78 -5.90 -13.47 -0.12
CA TYR A 78 -4.81 -14.43 -0.07
C TYR A 78 -4.97 -15.41 -1.21
N GLU A 79 -3.98 -15.51 -2.09
CA GLU A 79 -4.03 -16.35 -3.28
C GLU A 79 -3.10 -17.56 -3.17
N ARG A 80 -1.96 -17.38 -2.52
CA ARG A 80 -0.93 -18.39 -2.34
C ARG A 80 -0.20 -18.18 -1.02
N GLU A 81 0.36 -19.24 -0.51
CA GLU A 81 1.21 -19.24 0.67
C GLU A 81 2.60 -18.67 0.36
N ALA A 82 3.23 -18.10 1.38
CA ALA A 82 4.63 -17.73 1.38
C ALA A 82 5.31 -18.46 2.53
N ASP A 83 6.50 -19.01 2.27
CA ASP A 83 7.27 -19.78 3.23
C ASP A 83 8.32 -18.92 3.93
N PHE A 84 8.79 -19.40 5.09
CA PHE A 84 9.95 -18.79 5.75
C PHE A 84 11.12 -18.60 4.79
N GLY A 85 11.67 -17.38 4.75
CA GLY A 85 12.82 -17.02 3.92
C GLY A 85 12.49 -16.70 2.47
N ASP A 86 11.21 -16.77 2.06
CA ASP A 86 10.82 -16.28 0.74
C ASP A 86 11.09 -14.78 0.62
N GLU A 87 11.66 -14.38 -0.53
CA GLU A 87 11.83 -12.98 -0.87
C GLU A 87 10.54 -12.42 -1.47
N LEU A 88 10.05 -11.35 -0.87
CA LEU A 88 8.80 -10.69 -1.26
C LEU A 88 9.08 -9.38 -1.96
N ARG A 89 8.30 -9.11 -3.00
CA ARG A 89 8.25 -7.84 -3.71
C ARG A 89 6.83 -7.31 -3.67
N ILE A 90 6.65 -6.07 -3.20
CA ILE A 90 5.32 -5.45 -3.12
C ILE A 90 5.28 -4.25 -4.05
N THR A 91 4.31 -4.25 -4.96
CA THR A 91 3.98 -3.12 -5.81
C THR A 91 2.79 -2.35 -5.26
N THR A 92 2.72 -1.05 -5.57
CA THR A 92 1.63 -0.18 -5.15
C THR A 92 1.07 0.56 -6.35
N GLN A 93 -0.24 0.47 -6.54
CA GLN A 93 -1.00 1.26 -7.51
C GLN A 93 -1.94 2.21 -6.78
N VAL A 94 -1.73 3.51 -6.93
CA VAL A 94 -2.73 4.50 -6.50
C VAL A 94 -3.88 4.44 -7.50
N LEU A 95 -5.09 4.26 -6.98
CA LEU A 95 -6.32 4.06 -7.76
C LEU A 95 -7.12 5.35 -7.88
N ASP A 96 -7.26 6.07 -6.74
CA ASP A 96 -8.00 7.33 -6.69
C ASP A 96 -7.62 8.15 -5.46
N PHE A 97 -7.87 9.44 -5.46
CA PHE A 97 -7.85 10.28 -4.29
C PHE A 97 -8.75 11.50 -4.47
N ASP A 98 -9.25 12.05 -3.36
CA ASP A 98 -9.99 13.30 -3.35
C ASP A 98 -9.41 14.29 -2.32
N ALA A 99 -10.19 15.28 -1.94
CA ALA A 99 -9.72 16.30 -0.98
C ALA A 99 -9.27 15.72 0.38
N LYS A 100 -9.69 14.50 0.76
CA LYS A 100 -9.44 13.91 2.08
C LYS A 100 -9.10 12.43 2.06
N ARG A 101 -9.41 11.70 0.98
CA ARG A 101 -9.30 10.24 0.92
C ARG A 101 -8.21 9.84 -0.06
N LEU A 102 -7.56 8.71 0.23
CA LEU A 102 -6.61 8.06 -0.65
C LEU A 102 -6.99 6.59 -0.78
N HIS A 103 -7.13 6.12 -2.02
CA HIS A 103 -7.47 4.76 -2.38
C HIS A 103 -6.33 4.15 -3.19
N PHE A 104 -5.80 3.02 -2.75
CA PHE A 104 -4.73 2.31 -3.45
C PHE A 104 -4.82 0.80 -3.25
N ASN A 105 -4.10 0.08 -4.09
CA ASN A 105 -3.94 -1.36 -4.01
C ASN A 105 -2.47 -1.74 -3.98
N HIS A 106 -2.13 -2.68 -3.12
CA HIS A 106 -0.86 -3.38 -3.12
C HIS A 106 -1.02 -4.76 -3.73
N GLU A 107 0.01 -5.23 -4.45
CA GLU A 107 0.14 -6.61 -4.87
C GLU A 107 1.47 -7.17 -4.36
N MET A 108 1.42 -8.31 -3.69
CA MET A 108 2.59 -9.04 -3.17
C MET A 108 2.94 -10.19 -4.10
N PHE A 109 4.22 -10.28 -4.45
CA PHE A 109 4.77 -11.32 -5.30
C PHE A 109 5.92 -12.03 -4.60
N ASN A 110 6.06 -13.33 -4.84
CA ASN A 110 7.33 -14.01 -4.61
C ASN A 110 8.35 -13.47 -5.62
N ALA A 111 9.47 -12.93 -5.13
CA ALA A 111 10.44 -12.27 -6.00
C ALA A 111 11.24 -13.24 -6.88
N ARG A 112 11.25 -14.55 -6.54
CA ARG A 112 11.99 -15.58 -7.26
C ARG A 112 11.32 -15.97 -8.57
N ASP A 113 10.00 -16.21 -8.53
CA ASP A 113 9.23 -16.74 -9.66
C ASP A 113 8.15 -15.77 -10.17
N ASN A 114 8.04 -14.62 -9.52
CA ASN A 114 7.06 -13.57 -9.81
C ASN A 114 5.59 -14.04 -9.68
N GLN A 115 5.31 -15.10 -8.91
CA GLN A 115 3.95 -15.49 -8.60
C GLN A 115 3.32 -14.50 -7.62
N ARG A 116 2.08 -14.06 -7.93
CA ARG A 116 1.31 -13.22 -7.02
C ARG A 116 0.80 -14.07 -5.86
N LEU A 117 1.05 -13.57 -4.64
CA LEU A 117 0.72 -14.24 -3.39
C LEU A 117 -0.53 -13.65 -2.74
N SER A 118 -0.68 -12.33 -2.81
CA SER A 118 -1.77 -11.62 -2.13
C SER A 118 -1.98 -10.24 -2.73
N THR A 119 -3.18 -9.69 -2.54
CA THR A 119 -3.52 -8.29 -2.82
C THR A 119 -4.08 -7.63 -1.57
N CYS A 120 -3.87 -6.31 -1.44
CA CYS A 120 -4.38 -5.52 -0.34
C CYS A 120 -4.88 -4.17 -0.85
N GLU A 121 -6.20 -4.03 -0.95
CA GLU A 121 -6.88 -2.78 -1.25
C GLU A 121 -7.10 -2.00 0.04
N GLN A 122 -6.77 -0.70 0.04
CA GLN A 122 -6.90 0.15 1.22
C GLN A 122 -7.55 1.49 0.89
N MET A 123 -8.44 1.92 1.77
CA MET A 123 -8.99 3.28 1.82
C MET A 123 -8.46 3.98 3.05
N LEU A 124 -7.87 5.16 2.86
CA LEU A 124 -7.35 6.00 3.93
C LEU A 124 -8.07 7.34 3.97
N LEU A 125 -8.18 7.88 5.18
CA LEU A 125 -8.76 9.20 5.45
C LEU A 125 -7.68 10.12 6.04
N HIS A 126 -7.49 11.28 5.42
CA HIS A 126 -6.61 12.32 5.94
C HIS A 126 -7.27 13.02 7.13
N VAL A 127 -6.52 13.23 8.20
CA VAL A 127 -7.00 13.77 9.46
C VAL A 127 -6.06 14.84 10.01
N ASP A 128 -6.64 15.81 10.71
CA ASP A 128 -5.96 16.60 11.72
C ASP A 128 -6.03 15.81 13.03
N SER A 129 -4.88 15.31 13.48
CA SER A 129 -4.78 14.46 14.67
C SER A 129 -5.01 15.24 15.97
N ALA A 130 -4.74 16.54 15.99
CA ALA A 130 -5.00 17.40 17.16
C ALA A 130 -6.48 17.67 17.32
N ALA A 131 -7.19 17.91 16.22
CA ALA A 131 -8.64 18.14 16.23
C ALA A 131 -9.45 16.84 16.21
N ALA A 132 -8.81 15.67 16.00
CA ALA A 132 -9.44 14.36 15.81
C ALA A 132 -10.55 14.38 14.74
N LYS A 133 -10.31 15.06 13.62
CA LYS A 133 -11.28 15.24 12.52
C LYS A 133 -10.62 15.06 11.17
N SER A 134 -11.43 14.63 10.19
CA SER A 134 -10.97 14.62 8.79
C SER A 134 -10.62 16.04 8.33
N ALA A 135 -9.51 16.16 7.63
CA ALA A 135 -8.98 17.43 7.12
C ALA A 135 -8.59 17.30 5.64
N PRO A 136 -8.55 18.40 4.88
CA PRO A 136 -8.05 18.37 3.52
C PRO A 136 -6.60 17.92 3.44
N ILE A 137 -6.26 17.19 2.38
CA ILE A 137 -4.88 16.79 2.06
C ILE A 137 -4.07 18.05 1.74
N PRO A 138 -2.88 18.25 2.32
CA PRO A 138 -2.02 19.39 1.98
C PRO A 138 -1.63 19.39 0.49
N ASP A 139 -1.58 20.57 -0.14
CA ASP A 139 -1.33 20.75 -1.58
C ASP A 139 -0.10 19.99 -2.08
N LYS A 140 0.96 19.93 -1.29
CA LYS A 140 2.20 19.24 -1.64
C LYS A 140 2.01 17.73 -1.81
N VAL A 141 1.23 17.12 -0.91
CA VAL A 141 0.88 15.70 -0.96
C VAL A 141 -0.10 15.45 -2.10
N ALA A 142 -1.10 16.32 -2.27
CA ALA A 142 -2.05 16.23 -3.37
C ALA A 142 -1.35 16.32 -4.75
N ALA A 143 -0.35 17.19 -4.91
CA ALA A 143 0.44 17.29 -6.13
C ALA A 143 1.25 16.01 -6.42
N ALA A 144 1.85 15.39 -5.40
CA ALA A 144 2.54 14.12 -5.53
C ALA A 144 1.57 12.98 -5.92
N LEU A 145 0.40 12.91 -5.29
CA LEU A 145 -0.65 11.93 -5.62
C LEU A 145 -1.15 12.13 -7.06
N ALA A 146 -1.36 13.37 -7.52
CA ALA A 146 -1.76 13.68 -8.89
C ALA A 146 -0.72 13.20 -9.92
N ALA A 147 0.57 13.38 -9.64
CA ALA A 147 1.65 12.90 -10.51
C ALA A 147 1.67 11.36 -10.58
N ILE A 148 1.47 10.68 -9.44
CA ILE A 148 1.38 9.21 -9.40
C ILE A 148 0.15 8.74 -10.16
N MET A 149 -1.02 9.32 -9.94
CA MET A 149 -2.27 9.01 -10.65
C MET A 149 -2.11 9.15 -12.17
N HIS A 150 -1.46 10.22 -12.63
CA HIS A 150 -1.19 10.41 -14.06
C HIS A 150 -0.35 9.27 -14.64
N SER A 151 0.70 8.84 -13.91
CA SER A 151 1.55 7.72 -14.33
C SER A 151 0.78 6.39 -14.31
N HIS A 152 -0.07 6.17 -13.30
CA HIS A 152 -0.83 4.93 -13.11
C HIS A 152 -2.09 4.82 -13.97
N ALA A 153 -2.51 5.90 -14.65
CA ALA A 153 -3.77 5.95 -15.41
C ALA A 153 -3.92 4.88 -16.51
N ARG A 154 -2.80 4.30 -16.97
CA ARG A 154 -2.79 3.24 -17.99
C ARG A 154 -2.66 1.84 -17.43
N LEU A 155 -2.46 1.70 -16.12
CA LEU A 155 -2.39 0.38 -15.49
C LEU A 155 -3.80 -0.23 -15.45
N PRO A 156 -3.93 -1.54 -15.70
CA PRO A 156 -5.19 -2.22 -15.44
C PRO A 156 -5.50 -2.17 -13.94
N VAL A 157 -6.77 -1.97 -13.60
CA VAL A 157 -7.22 -2.09 -12.21
C VAL A 157 -7.31 -3.59 -11.88
N PRO A 158 -6.67 -4.07 -10.78
CA PRO A 158 -6.77 -5.46 -10.38
C PRO A 158 -8.22 -5.91 -10.16
N PRO A 159 -8.62 -7.11 -10.59
CA PRO A 159 -10.01 -7.56 -10.54
C PRO A 159 -10.56 -7.75 -9.11
N GLU A 160 -9.69 -7.75 -8.12
CA GLU A 160 -10.03 -7.83 -6.70
C GLU A 160 -10.48 -6.49 -6.12
N VAL A 161 -10.10 -5.38 -6.76
CA VAL A 161 -10.46 -4.02 -6.30
C VAL A 161 -11.98 -3.83 -6.35
N GLY A 162 -12.54 -3.34 -5.24
CA GLY A 162 -13.98 -3.14 -5.07
C GLY A 162 -14.80 -4.43 -4.99
N ARG A 163 -14.16 -5.58 -4.84
CA ARG A 163 -14.83 -6.88 -4.79
C ARG A 163 -15.59 -7.09 -3.49
N THR A 164 -16.86 -7.39 -3.57
CA THR A 164 -17.65 -7.80 -2.41
C THR A 164 -17.35 -9.25 -2.02
N MET A 165 -17.09 -9.49 -0.74
CA MET A 165 -16.91 -10.83 -0.18
C MET A 165 -18.25 -11.59 -0.21
N LYS A 166 -18.31 -12.69 -0.95
CA LYS A 166 -19.49 -13.57 -1.02
C LYS A 166 -19.13 -14.99 -1.45
N ILE A 167 -19.94 -15.96 -1.02
CA ILE A 167 -19.84 -17.33 -1.52
C ILE A 167 -20.35 -17.34 -2.97
N ARG A 168 -19.47 -17.68 -3.92
CA ARG A 168 -19.85 -17.88 -5.34
C ARG A 168 -20.25 -19.33 -5.52
N ARG A 169 -21.55 -19.59 -5.80
CA ARG A 169 -22.03 -20.91 -6.17
C ARG A 169 -21.85 -21.07 -7.67
N LYS A 170 -21.35 -22.23 -8.09
CA LYS A 170 -21.41 -22.61 -9.52
C LYS A 170 -22.86 -23.01 -9.78
N ASP A 171 -23.45 -22.44 -10.84
CA ASP A 171 -24.75 -22.88 -11.40
C ASP A 171 -24.60 -24.26 -12.02
#